data_f269d1c16132333edbec1273e7762ec9
#
_entry.id   f269d1c16132333edbec1273e7762ec9
#
_cell.length_a   1.000
_cell.length_b   1.000
_cell.length_c   1.000
_cell.angle_alpha   90.00
_cell.angle_beta   90.00
_cell.angle_gamma   90.00
#
_symmetry.space_group_name_H-M   'P 1'
#
loop_
_entity.id
_entity.type
_entity.pdbx_description
1 polymer ?
#
loop_
_entity_poly.entity_id
_entity_poly.type
_entity_poly.pdbx_seq_one_letter_code
_entity_poly.pdbx_strand_id
1 'polypeptide(L)' 'MLKPTDDVRNRMTFTYRGYDLELKRALSGWQIGMYPRCADLPILSRSDFFARDERGGLDQARKRIDWALLS' A
#
# COMPACT_ATOMS: atom_id res chain seq x y z
N MET A 1 2.55 28.91 -1.79
CA MET A 1 2.76 28.21 -1.80
C MET A 1 2.64 27.09 -1.27
N LEU A 2 2.24 26.49 -1.23
CA LEU A 2 2.19 25.69 -0.81
C LEU A 2 2.49 24.68 -0.72
N LYS A 3 2.39 24.15 -0.48
CA LYS A 3 2.86 23.39 -0.22
C LYS A 3 2.81 22.08 -0.30
N PRO A 4 3.61 21.27 -0.61
CA PRO A 4 3.69 19.83 -0.72
C PRO A 4 3.64 19.10 0.59
N THR A 5 3.72 19.81 1.66
CA THR A 5 3.65 19.20 2.98
C THR A 5 2.37 18.43 3.20
N ASP A 6 1.30 18.91 2.64
CA ASP A 6 0.01 18.23 2.79
C ASP A 6 0.04 16.86 2.13
N ASP A 7 0.69 16.78 0.98
CA ASP A 7 0.81 15.51 0.28
C ASP A 7 1.58 14.49 1.11
N VAL A 8 2.63 14.95 1.76
CA VAL A 8 3.43 14.07 2.59
C VAL A 8 2.62 13.53 3.75
N ARG A 9 1.77 14.35 4.34
CA ARG A 9 0.93 13.94 5.45
C ARG A 9 -0.13 12.95 5.02
N ASN A 10 -0.59 13.04 3.78
CA ASN A 10 -1.66 12.20 3.29
C ASN A 10 -1.15 11.00 2.53
N ARG A 11 0.14 10.76 2.62
CA ARG A 11 0.75 9.63 1.91
C ARG A 11 1.84 9.03 2.79
N MET A 12 1.81 7.72 2.91
CA MET A 12 2.83 7.00 3.65
C MET A 12 3.33 5.84 2.81
N THR A 13 4.60 5.52 2.97
CA THR A 13 5.21 4.43 2.23
C THR A 13 5.89 3.49 3.21
N PHE A 14 5.65 2.20 3.03
CA PHE A 14 6.26 1.16 3.84
C PHE A 14 6.82 0.10 2.91
N THR A 15 7.70 -0.73 3.43
CA THR A 15 8.23 -1.86 2.67
C THR A 15 7.93 -3.13 3.44
N TYR A 16 7.44 -4.16 2.74
CA TYR A 16 7.12 -5.42 3.36
C TYR A 16 7.43 -6.56 2.39
N ARG A 17 8.37 -7.41 2.77
CA ARG A 17 8.73 -8.60 2.01
C ARG A 17 9.01 -8.31 0.53
N GLY A 18 9.67 -7.19 0.27
CA GLY A 18 10.04 -6.81 -1.08
C GLY A 18 8.98 -6.05 -1.85
N TYR A 19 7.90 -5.69 -1.19
CA TYR A 19 6.86 -4.86 -1.80
C TYR A 19 6.85 -3.48 -1.16
N ASP A 20 6.65 -2.47 -1.98
CA ASP A 20 6.41 -1.13 -1.49
C ASP A 20 4.92 -0.96 -1.29
N LEU A 21 4.54 -0.57 -0.09
CA LEU A 21 3.15 -0.30 0.25
C LEU A 21 2.96 1.20 0.28
N GLU A 22 2.09 1.70 -0.57
CA GLU A 22 1.82 3.12 -0.63
C GLU A 22 0.40 3.39 -0.15
N LEU A 23 0.28 4.17 0.91
CA LEU A 23 -1.00 4.51 1.49
C LEU A 23 -1.29 5.97 1.18
N LYS A 24 -2.41 6.23 0.54
CA LYS A 24 -2.87 7.58 0.23
C LYS A 24 -4.20 7.83 0.89
N ARG A 25 -4.32 8.97 1.50
CA ARG A 25 -5.59 9.33 2.11
C ARG A 25 -6.63 9.64 1.06
N ALA A 26 -7.80 9.07 1.21
CA ALA A 26 -8.92 9.32 0.32
C ALA A 26 -10.06 9.96 1.10
N LEU A 27 -11.12 10.33 0.41
CA LEU A 27 -12.24 11.01 1.06
C LEU A 27 -12.86 10.21 2.19
N SER A 28 -12.99 8.91 2.01
CA SER A 28 -13.66 8.07 2.99
C SER A 28 -12.77 6.98 3.54
N GLY A 29 -11.47 7.17 3.48
CA GLY A 29 -10.55 6.16 3.99
C GLY A 29 -9.19 6.29 3.38
N TRP A 30 -8.59 5.14 3.09
CA TRP A 30 -7.24 5.09 2.56
C TRP A 30 -7.21 4.22 1.32
N GLN A 31 -6.43 4.65 0.35
CA GLN A 31 -6.13 3.83 -0.83
C GLN A 31 -4.75 3.24 -0.64
N ILE A 32 -4.65 1.94 -0.76
CA ILE A 32 -3.40 1.23 -0.51
C ILE A 32 -2.94 0.56 -1.80
N GLY A 33 -1.70 0.82 -2.19
CA GLY A 33 -1.10 0.17 -3.34
C GLY A 33 0.03 -0.73 -2.91
N MET A 34 0.22 -1.84 -3.62
CA MET A 34 1.28 -2.80 -3.32
C MET A 34 2.06 -3.07 -4.59
N TYR A 35 3.32 -2.66 -4.61
CA TYR A 35 4.14 -2.73 -5.81
C TYR A 35 5.41 -3.52 -5.54
N PRO A 36 5.69 -4.58 -6.33
CA PRO A 36 6.91 -5.35 -6.12
C PRO A 36 8.15 -4.52 -6.47
N ARG A 37 9.18 -4.66 -5.65
CA ARG A 37 10.41 -3.91 -5.85
C ARG A 37 11.34 -4.59 -6.83
N CYS A 38 11.14 -5.86 -7.08
CA CYS A 38 11.99 -6.55 -8.04
C CYS A 38 11.14 -7.46 -8.93
N ALA A 39 11.71 -7.79 -10.09
CA ALA A 39 10.98 -8.53 -11.10
C ALA A 39 10.69 -9.98 -10.70
N ASP A 40 11.40 -10.48 -9.71
CA ASP A 40 11.20 -11.86 -9.26
C ASP A 40 9.92 -12.05 -8.46
N LEU A 41 9.37 -10.95 -7.97
CA LEU A 41 8.19 -11.04 -7.13
C LEU A 41 6.93 -11.01 -7.99
N PRO A 42 5.90 -11.76 -7.62
CA PRO A 42 4.67 -11.75 -8.39
C PRO A 42 3.97 -10.40 -8.30
N ILE A 43 3.36 -10.00 -9.41
CA ILE A 43 2.52 -8.82 -9.44
C ILE A 43 1.14 -9.26 -8.95
N LEU A 44 0.63 -8.57 -7.94
CA LEU A 44 -0.66 -8.93 -7.39
C LEU A 44 -1.76 -8.57 -8.38
N SER A 45 -2.75 -9.44 -8.50
CA SER A 45 -3.82 -9.23 -9.46
C SER A 45 -4.60 -7.96 -9.16
N ARG A 46 -4.66 -7.58 -7.91
CA ARG A 46 -5.16 -6.28 -7.50
C ARG A 46 -4.08 -5.58 -6.73
N SER A 47 -3.43 -4.65 -7.39
CA SER A 47 -2.32 -3.96 -6.75
C SER A 47 -2.78 -2.83 -5.83
N ASP A 48 -4.06 -2.50 -5.82
CA ASP A 48 -4.55 -1.48 -4.90
C ASP A 48 -5.95 -1.81 -4.40
N PHE A 49 -6.30 -1.23 -3.27
CA PHE A 49 -7.61 -1.40 -2.69
C PHE A 49 -7.87 -0.29 -1.68
N PHE A 50 -9.11 -0.18 -1.20
CA PHE A 50 -9.48 0.82 -0.21
C PHE A 50 -9.66 0.18 1.15
N ALA A 51 -9.30 0.93 2.19
CA ALA A 51 -9.51 0.51 3.56
C ALA A 51 -10.04 1.69 4.37
N ARG A 52 -10.74 1.38 5.43
CA ARG A 52 -11.31 2.42 6.27
C ARG A 52 -10.25 3.19 7.03
N ASP A 53 -9.27 2.50 7.54
CA ASP A 53 -8.23 3.13 8.30
C ASP A 53 -6.89 2.61 7.85
N GLU A 54 -5.89 3.32 8.28
CA GLU A 54 -4.51 3.07 7.90
C GLU A 54 -4.04 1.70 8.39
N ARG A 55 -4.32 1.40 9.65
CA ARG A 55 -3.86 0.15 10.24
C ARG A 55 -4.51 -1.07 9.58
N GLY A 56 -5.81 -1.00 9.39
CA GLY A 56 -6.52 -2.07 8.72
C GLY A 56 -6.05 -2.27 7.29
N GLY A 57 -5.79 -1.17 6.59
CA GLY A 57 -5.27 -1.25 5.24
C GLY A 57 -3.90 -1.89 5.17
N LEU A 58 -3.02 -1.49 6.09
CA LEU A 58 -1.69 -2.06 6.15
C LEU A 58 -1.74 -3.56 6.45
N ASP A 59 -2.59 -3.94 7.38
CA ASP A 59 -2.75 -5.34 7.75
C ASP A 59 -3.25 -6.16 6.57
N GLN A 60 -4.23 -5.66 5.84
CA GLN A 60 -4.74 -6.34 4.67
C GLN A 60 -3.68 -6.46 3.58
N ALA A 61 -2.89 -5.41 3.39
CA ALA A 61 -1.83 -5.45 2.40
C ALA A 61 -0.83 -6.56 2.73
N ARG A 62 -0.45 -6.68 3.99
CA ARG A 62 0.47 -7.72 4.40
C ARG A 62 -0.11 -9.09 4.14
N LYS A 63 -1.38 -9.28 4.45
CA LYS A 63 -2.02 -10.57 4.24
C LYS A 63 -2.07 -10.93 2.77
N ARG A 64 -2.35 -9.97 1.92
CA ARG A 64 -2.37 -10.22 0.49
C ARG A 64 -1.01 -10.60 -0.04
N ILE A 65 0.03 -9.94 0.44
CA ILE A 65 1.39 -10.25 0.03
C ILE A 65 1.79 -11.64 0.54
N ASP A 66 1.49 -11.92 1.80
CA ASP A 66 1.79 -13.23 2.37
C ASP A 66 1.12 -14.34 1.58
N TRP A 67 -0.13 -14.12 1.23
CA TRP A 67 -0.89 -15.11 0.46
C TRP A 67 -0.26 -15.33 -0.91
N ALA A 68 0.13 -14.25 -1.58
CA ALA A 68 0.73 -14.35 -2.90
C ALA A 68 2.07 -15.10 -2.85
N LEU A 69 2.83 -14.91 -1.78
CA LEU A 69 4.13 -15.53 -1.66
C LEU A 69 4.07 -16.97 -1.18
N LEU A 70 2.91 -17.41 -0.70
CA LEU A 70 2.72 -18.80 -0.29
C LEU A 70 2.69 -19.74 -1.47
N SER A 71 2.20 -19.27 -2.59
CA SER A 71 2.18 -20.10 -3.78
C SER A 71 3.43 -19.93 -4.60
#